data_6844d61bec3762fc7068e77d90955900
#
_entry.id   6844d61bec3762fc7068e77d90955900
#
_cell.length_a   1.000
_cell.length_b   1.000
_cell.length_c   1.000
_cell.angle_alpha   90.00
_cell.angle_beta   90.00
_cell.angle_gamma   90.00
#
_symmetry.space_group_name_H-M   'P 1'
#
loop_
_entity.id
_entity.type
_entity.pdbx_description
1 polymer ?
#
loop_
_entity_poly.entity_id
_entity_poly.type
_entity_poly.pdbx_seq_one_letter_code
_entity_poly.pdbx_strand_id
1 'polypeptide(L)'
;LEEQFICDLPKEKLFIFLDLASGSLDYIANSELKDVFIIDHHEIIQKISENVHIINPELHNKQKISSSGLTYLFCKEINSGNKEFAKIAILGMIGDMLEKNIDKLNNNILNDGEIKKKRGLLIYPSTRPLNKTLEFSSKPYIPGVTGDTEGVKELLKEIKLDPANGRYKTLIELNKEEMEKLVTAIMLRNPKAK
;
A
#
# COMPACT_ATOMS: atom_id res chain seq x y z
N LEU A 1 21.59 2.48 1.60
CA LEU A 1 22.59 3.02 0.65
C LEU A 1 23.97 2.45 0.99
N GLU A 2 24.81 2.31 -0.01
CA GLU A 2 26.22 1.93 0.18
C GLU A 2 27.05 3.18 0.43
N GLU A 3 28.07 3.05 1.31
CA GLU A 3 28.96 4.16 1.69
C GLU A 3 29.65 4.76 0.47
N GLN A 4 30.19 3.91 -0.41
CA GLN A 4 30.89 4.33 -1.63
C GLN A 4 30.00 5.20 -2.53
N PHE A 5 28.72 4.83 -2.69
CA PHE A 5 27.77 5.63 -3.48
C PHE A 5 27.63 7.06 -2.90
N ILE A 6 27.52 7.18 -1.58
CA ILE A 6 27.40 8.51 -0.92
C ILE A 6 28.71 9.30 -1.06
N CYS A 7 29.86 8.64 -0.94
CA CYS A 7 31.16 9.27 -1.12
C CYS A 7 31.40 9.80 -2.54
N ASP A 8 30.84 9.16 -3.54
CA ASP A 8 30.99 9.55 -4.95
C ASP A 8 30.05 10.69 -5.38
N LEU A 9 29.12 11.10 -4.54
CA LEU A 9 28.20 12.20 -4.83
C LEU A 9 28.93 13.55 -4.86
N PRO A 10 28.55 14.47 -5.78
CA PRO A 10 29.15 15.82 -5.87
C PRO A 10 28.84 16.66 -4.63
N LYS A 11 29.85 17.13 -3.90
CA LYS A 11 29.74 17.75 -2.58
C LYS A 11 29.01 19.10 -2.55
N GLU A 12 28.99 19.79 -3.67
CA GLU A 12 28.40 21.15 -3.79
C GLU A 12 26.92 21.16 -4.20
N LYS A 13 26.28 19.99 -4.28
CA LYS A 13 24.86 19.88 -4.69
C LYS A 13 23.96 19.62 -3.48
N LEU A 14 22.73 20.10 -3.58
CA LEU A 14 21.62 19.68 -2.75
C LEU A 14 21.17 18.28 -3.15
N PHE A 15 20.98 17.39 -2.19
CA PHE A 15 20.43 16.06 -2.41
C PHE A 15 19.08 15.91 -1.71
N ILE A 16 18.15 15.27 -2.40
CA ILE A 16 16.86 14.87 -1.83
C ILE A 16 16.74 13.36 -2.00
N PHE A 17 16.77 12.64 -0.89
CA PHE A 17 16.56 11.20 -0.86
C PHE A 17 15.09 10.91 -0.54
N LEU A 18 14.46 10.06 -1.36
CA LEU A 18 13.07 9.66 -1.21
C LEU A 18 13.00 8.16 -1.00
N ASP A 19 12.34 7.72 0.07
CA ASP A 19 12.15 6.32 0.43
C ASP A 19 13.46 5.56 0.76
N LEU A 20 14.48 6.28 1.17
CA LEU A 20 15.78 5.73 1.51
C LEU A 20 16.60 6.73 2.33
N ALA A 21 17.73 6.27 2.84
CA ALA A 21 18.73 6.99 3.59
C ALA A 21 18.53 7.05 5.12
N SER A 22 17.35 6.79 5.69
CA SER A 22 17.18 6.73 7.17
C SER A 22 18.11 5.72 7.86
N GLY A 23 18.45 4.62 7.17
CA GLY A 23 19.39 3.62 7.67
C GLY A 23 20.87 3.86 7.28
N SER A 24 21.22 5.03 6.74
CA SER A 24 22.57 5.34 6.22
C SER A 24 23.05 6.72 6.64
N LEU A 25 22.53 7.23 7.77
CA LEU A 25 22.81 8.58 8.26
C LEU A 25 24.27 8.75 8.70
N ASP A 26 24.93 7.70 9.16
CA ASP A 26 26.35 7.67 9.49
C ASP A 26 27.22 7.88 8.24
N TYR A 27 26.89 7.27 7.12
CA TYR A 27 27.61 7.50 5.86
C TYR A 27 27.43 8.93 5.35
N ILE A 28 26.22 9.49 5.52
CA ILE A 28 25.94 10.89 5.16
C ILE A 28 26.71 11.84 6.09
N ALA A 29 26.73 11.56 7.39
CA ALA A 29 27.47 12.38 8.36
C ALA A 29 28.98 12.42 8.09
N ASN A 30 29.55 11.32 7.58
CA ASN A 30 30.95 11.19 7.24
C ASN A 30 31.28 11.70 5.82
N SER A 31 30.24 12.04 5.04
CA SER A 31 30.36 12.41 3.64
C SER A 31 30.55 13.87 3.49
N GLU A 32 31.20 14.69 3.35
CA GLU A 32 31.29 16.16 3.14
C GLU A 32 30.08 16.80 2.38
N LEU A 33 28.91 16.12 2.31
CA LEU A 33 27.69 16.67 1.72
C LEU A 33 27.17 17.83 2.58
N LYS A 34 26.84 18.97 1.96
CA LYS A 34 26.47 20.19 2.68
C LYS A 34 25.02 20.19 3.14
N ASP A 35 24.11 19.91 2.23
CA ASP A 35 22.66 19.95 2.47
C ASP A 35 22.02 18.69 1.93
N VAL A 36 21.43 17.90 2.82
CA VAL A 36 20.77 16.64 2.50
C VAL A 36 19.35 16.68 3.05
N PHE A 37 18.36 16.50 2.18
CA PHE A 37 16.96 16.33 2.53
C PHE A 37 16.56 14.88 2.39
N ILE A 38 15.88 14.34 3.39
CA ILE A 38 15.39 12.95 3.41
C ILE A 38 13.90 12.96 3.68
N ILE A 39 13.13 12.29 2.81
CA ILE A 39 11.72 11.99 3.04
C ILE A 39 11.58 10.48 3.05
N ASP A 40 11.45 9.89 4.23
CA ASP A 40 11.53 8.46 4.43
C ASP A 40 10.64 8.01 5.59
N HIS A 41 10.29 6.73 5.66
CA HIS A 41 9.48 6.14 6.71
C HIS A 41 10.16 4.96 7.43
N HIS A 42 11.36 4.62 7.01
CA HIS A 42 12.13 3.55 7.64
C HIS A 42 12.68 3.96 9.01
N GLU A 43 13.00 2.96 9.84
CA GLU A 43 13.53 3.17 11.19
C GLU A 43 14.83 3.98 11.17
N ILE A 44 14.94 4.91 12.12
CA ILE A 44 16.13 5.73 12.34
C ILE A 44 16.89 5.13 13.52
N ILE A 45 18.08 4.59 13.26
CA ILE A 45 18.95 3.99 14.27
C ILE A 45 20.11 4.92 14.64
N GLN A 46 20.62 5.67 13.66
CA GLN A 46 21.78 6.54 13.83
C GLN A 46 21.37 7.96 14.21
N LYS A 47 22.36 8.72 14.70
CA LYS A 47 22.19 10.13 15.02
C LYS A 47 22.05 10.95 13.72
N ILE A 48 21.10 11.88 13.70
CA ILE A 48 20.92 12.83 12.61
C ILE A 48 21.99 13.92 12.74
N SER A 49 22.78 14.16 11.71
CA SER A 49 23.77 15.21 11.64
C SER A 49 23.16 16.57 11.29
N GLU A 50 23.87 17.68 11.55
CA GLU A 50 23.35 19.03 11.38
C GLU A 50 23.05 19.40 9.91
N ASN A 51 23.73 18.77 8.97
CA ASN A 51 23.54 18.95 7.52
C ASN A 51 22.36 18.14 6.93
N VAL A 52 21.63 17.39 7.77
CA VAL A 52 20.50 16.53 7.34
C VAL A 52 19.19 17.11 7.82
N HIS A 53 18.30 17.37 6.88
CA HIS A 53 16.90 17.72 7.09
C HIS A 53 16.02 16.52 6.77
N ILE A 54 15.36 15.96 7.77
CA ILE A 54 14.60 14.71 7.60
C ILE A 54 13.11 14.88 7.95
N ILE A 55 12.26 14.39 7.07
CA ILE A 55 10.84 14.16 7.30
C ILE A 55 10.64 12.66 7.45
N ASN A 56 10.41 12.21 8.69
CA ASN A 56 10.22 10.81 9.00
C ASN A 56 9.24 10.64 10.18
N PRO A 57 8.23 9.77 10.08
CA PRO A 57 7.25 9.50 11.15
C PRO A 57 7.88 8.99 12.44
N GLU A 58 9.05 8.34 12.38
CA GLU A 58 9.78 7.85 13.57
C GLU A 58 10.16 8.99 14.55
N LEU A 59 10.30 10.20 14.05
CA LEU A 59 10.55 11.40 14.87
C LEU A 59 9.29 11.94 15.55
N HIS A 60 8.11 11.50 15.08
CA HIS A 60 6.79 11.96 15.52
C HIS A 60 5.86 10.76 15.62
N ASN A 61 5.22 10.51 16.70
CA ASN A 61 4.10 9.56 16.93
C ASN A 61 4.05 8.25 16.10
N LYS A 62 5.08 7.90 15.34
CA LYS A 62 5.22 6.67 14.53
C LYS A 62 4.00 6.38 13.65
N GLN A 63 3.51 7.39 12.95
CA GLN A 63 2.37 7.24 12.04
C GLN A 63 2.75 6.31 10.87
N LYS A 64 1.85 5.39 10.53
CA LYS A 64 2.04 4.50 9.37
C LYS A 64 1.67 5.23 8.09
N ILE A 65 2.67 5.71 7.40
CA ILE A 65 2.54 6.39 6.11
C ILE A 65 3.68 5.96 5.19
N SER A 66 3.41 5.80 3.90
CA SER A 66 4.44 5.51 2.90
C SER A 66 5.30 6.75 2.59
N SER A 67 6.52 6.57 2.14
CA SER A 67 7.36 7.68 1.68
C SER A 67 6.75 8.43 0.51
N SER A 68 5.99 7.76 -0.37
CA SER A 68 5.20 8.43 -1.41
C SER A 68 4.09 9.31 -0.83
N GLY A 69 3.46 8.88 0.26
CA GLY A 69 2.48 9.68 1.01
C GLY A 69 3.12 10.91 1.65
N LEU A 70 4.27 10.75 2.29
CA LEU A 70 5.04 11.86 2.87
C LEU A 70 5.49 12.86 1.79
N THR A 71 6.06 12.36 0.69
CA THR A 71 6.48 13.19 -0.44
C THR A 71 5.30 13.96 -1.03
N TYR A 72 4.14 13.31 -1.18
CA TYR A 72 2.92 13.97 -1.62
C TYR A 72 2.51 15.11 -0.69
N LEU A 73 2.46 14.87 0.61
CA LEU A 73 2.10 15.89 1.59
C LEU A 73 3.07 17.07 1.55
N PHE A 74 4.37 16.80 1.50
CA PHE A 74 5.40 17.82 1.34
C PHE A 74 5.19 18.64 0.06
N CYS A 75 4.98 18.00 -1.09
CA CYS A 75 4.74 18.69 -2.35
C CYS A 75 3.45 19.52 -2.33
N LYS A 76 2.40 19.02 -1.66
CA LYS A 76 1.13 19.74 -1.50
C LYS A 76 1.27 21.00 -0.65
N GLU A 77 2.11 20.98 0.40
CA GLU A 77 2.41 22.17 1.20
C GLU A 77 3.16 23.23 0.40
N ILE A 78 4.08 22.82 -0.49
CA ILE A 78 4.78 23.74 -1.39
C ILE A 78 3.83 24.37 -2.40
N ASN A 79 2.93 23.55 -2.98
CA ASN A 79 1.96 24.00 -3.96
C ASN A 79 0.68 23.17 -3.89
N SER A 80 -0.43 23.81 -3.54
CA SER A 80 -1.74 23.15 -3.44
C SER A 80 -2.24 22.52 -4.76
N GLY A 81 -1.76 22.99 -5.90
CA GLY A 81 -2.01 22.39 -7.22
C GLY A 81 -1.52 20.94 -7.32
N ASN A 82 -0.51 20.56 -6.55
CA ASN A 82 0.02 19.20 -6.50
C ASN A 82 -0.97 18.17 -5.91
N LYS A 83 -2.16 18.61 -5.49
CA LYS A 83 -3.24 17.73 -5.05
C LYS A 83 -3.62 16.67 -6.09
N GLU A 84 -3.44 16.95 -7.37
CA GLU A 84 -3.67 16.00 -8.46
C GLU A 84 -2.81 14.71 -8.36
N PHE A 85 -1.64 14.77 -7.71
CA PHE A 85 -0.74 13.63 -7.53
C PHE A 85 -1.12 12.71 -6.35
N ALA A 86 -2.20 13.00 -5.62
CA ALA A 86 -2.66 12.15 -4.52
C ALA A 86 -2.85 10.68 -4.93
N LYS A 87 -3.29 10.41 -6.17
CA LYS A 87 -3.47 9.05 -6.68
C LYS A 87 -2.16 8.27 -6.76
N ILE A 88 -1.04 8.94 -7.04
CA ILE A 88 0.30 8.32 -7.05
C ILE A 88 0.71 7.95 -5.62
N ALA A 89 0.47 8.84 -4.66
CA ALA A 89 0.72 8.55 -3.25
C ALA A 89 -0.09 7.35 -2.74
N ILE A 90 -1.34 7.20 -3.20
CA ILE A 90 -2.20 6.06 -2.85
C ILE A 90 -1.64 4.74 -3.40
N LEU A 91 -1.04 4.74 -4.58
CA LEU A 91 -0.37 3.55 -5.11
C LEU A 91 0.79 3.10 -4.20
N GLY A 92 1.63 4.04 -3.72
CA GLY A 92 2.67 3.72 -2.76
C GLY A 92 2.12 3.24 -1.42
N MET A 93 1.02 3.82 -0.92
CA MET A 93 0.33 3.34 0.29
C MET A 93 -0.13 1.88 0.13
N ILE A 94 -0.61 1.48 -1.06
CA ILE A 94 -0.95 0.08 -1.34
C ILE A 94 0.32 -0.79 -1.42
N GLY A 95 1.40 -0.28 -2.01
CA GLY A 95 2.70 -0.97 -2.07
C GLY A 95 3.22 -1.34 -0.68
N ASP A 96 3.06 -0.44 0.29
CA ASP A 96 3.44 -0.63 1.69
C ASP A 96 2.36 -1.37 2.52
N MET A 97 1.36 -1.94 1.87
CA MET A 97 0.25 -2.70 2.49
C MET A 97 -0.49 -1.94 3.60
N LEU A 98 -0.59 -0.61 3.50
CA LEU A 98 -1.25 0.24 4.49
C LEU A 98 -2.78 0.26 4.34
N GLU A 99 -3.32 -0.32 3.28
CA GLU A 99 -4.77 -0.42 3.03
C GLU A 99 -5.52 -1.22 4.10
N LYS A 100 -4.81 -2.03 4.88
CA LYS A 100 -5.40 -2.82 5.96
C LYS A 100 -5.79 -1.97 7.18
N ASN A 101 -5.08 -0.86 7.40
CA ASN A 101 -5.29 -0.01 8.57
C ASN A 101 -5.06 1.47 8.21
N ILE A 102 -6.06 2.06 7.55
CA ILE A 102 -6.02 3.44 7.06
C ILE A 102 -6.33 4.40 8.19
N ASP A 103 -5.35 5.12 8.67
CA ASP A 103 -5.46 6.17 9.67
C ASP A 103 -6.04 7.48 9.11
N LYS A 104 -6.09 8.52 9.95
CA LYS A 104 -6.62 9.83 9.56
C LYS A 104 -5.79 10.49 8.46
N LEU A 105 -4.46 10.37 8.52
CA LEU A 105 -3.56 11.02 7.56
C LEU A 105 -3.68 10.37 6.18
N ASN A 106 -3.60 9.04 6.13
CA ASN A 106 -3.82 8.29 4.89
C ASN A 106 -5.23 8.49 4.32
N ASN A 107 -6.25 8.63 5.20
CA ASN A 107 -7.60 8.92 4.74
C ASN A 107 -7.73 10.31 4.08
N ASN A 108 -6.95 11.31 4.54
CA ASN A 108 -6.91 12.61 3.88
C ASN A 108 -6.33 12.50 2.46
N ILE A 109 -5.28 11.69 2.27
CA ILE A 109 -4.70 11.43 0.94
C ILE A 109 -5.71 10.74 0.03
N LEU A 110 -6.48 9.77 0.56
CA LEU A 110 -7.57 9.13 -0.19
C LEU A 110 -8.64 10.13 -0.65
N ASN A 111 -9.03 11.05 0.24
CA ASN A 111 -10.01 12.10 -0.07
C ASN A 111 -9.49 13.05 -1.14
N ASP A 112 -8.23 13.46 -1.05
CA ASP A 112 -7.58 14.30 -2.06
C ASP A 112 -7.54 13.62 -3.43
N GLY A 113 -7.30 12.31 -3.47
CA GLY A 113 -7.31 11.50 -4.68
C GLY A 113 -8.70 11.07 -5.16
N GLU A 114 -9.75 11.44 -4.43
CA GLU A 114 -11.16 11.05 -4.71
C GLU A 114 -11.37 9.53 -4.76
N ILE A 115 -10.54 8.79 -4.03
CA ILE A 115 -10.59 7.32 -3.99
C ILE A 115 -11.52 6.85 -2.87
N LYS A 116 -12.49 6.04 -3.26
CA LYS A 116 -13.41 5.41 -2.30
C LYS A 116 -12.83 4.08 -1.80
N LYS A 117 -12.80 3.90 -0.49
CA LYS A 117 -12.49 2.62 0.13
C LYS A 117 -13.74 1.76 0.28
N LYS A 118 -13.61 0.47 0.02
CA LYS A 118 -14.67 -0.52 0.22
C LYS A 118 -14.14 -1.63 1.12
N ARG A 119 -14.94 -2.03 2.11
CA ARG A 119 -14.61 -3.18 2.95
C ARG A 119 -14.94 -4.46 2.21
N GLY A 120 -14.02 -5.44 2.20
CA GLY A 120 -14.24 -6.70 1.49
C GLY A 120 -13.01 -7.61 1.55
N LEU A 121 -13.02 -8.63 0.71
CA LEU A 121 -11.89 -9.55 0.57
C LEU A 121 -10.75 -8.88 -0.20
N LEU A 122 -9.54 -9.04 0.33
CA LEU A 122 -8.31 -8.64 -0.33
C LEU A 122 -7.79 -9.79 -1.20
N ILE A 123 -8.43 -10.00 -2.34
CA ILE A 123 -8.02 -11.00 -3.35
C ILE A 123 -7.77 -10.28 -4.67
N TYR A 124 -6.62 -10.51 -5.26
CA TYR A 124 -6.23 -9.90 -6.52
C TYR A 124 -6.25 -10.91 -7.69
N PRO A 125 -6.55 -10.44 -8.88
CA PRO A 125 -7.06 -9.11 -9.23
C PRO A 125 -8.58 -8.99 -9.00
N SER A 126 -9.01 -7.91 -8.37
CA SER A 126 -10.42 -7.65 -8.04
C SER A 126 -11.31 -7.34 -9.27
N THR A 127 -10.70 -7.09 -10.42
CA THR A 127 -11.35 -6.76 -11.71
C THR A 127 -11.60 -7.97 -12.60
N ARG A 128 -11.09 -9.16 -12.24
CA ARG A 128 -11.41 -10.40 -12.96
C ARG A 128 -12.76 -10.96 -12.51
N PRO A 129 -13.44 -11.76 -13.37
CA PRO A 129 -14.62 -12.51 -12.97
C PRO A 129 -14.35 -13.35 -11.73
N LEU A 130 -15.29 -13.35 -10.78
CA LEU A 130 -15.11 -13.91 -9.44
C LEU A 130 -14.71 -15.40 -9.45
N ASN A 131 -15.25 -16.17 -10.39
CA ASN A 131 -14.86 -17.57 -10.56
C ASN A 131 -13.36 -17.72 -10.84
N LYS A 132 -12.79 -16.87 -11.69
CA LYS A 132 -11.33 -16.90 -11.98
C LYS A 132 -10.50 -16.32 -10.84
N THR A 133 -11.00 -15.31 -10.18
CA THR A 133 -10.32 -14.73 -9.00
C THR A 133 -10.21 -15.75 -7.87
N LEU A 134 -11.25 -16.54 -7.61
CA LEU A 134 -11.26 -17.57 -6.57
C LEU A 134 -10.44 -18.81 -6.96
N GLU A 135 -10.56 -19.28 -8.21
CA GLU A 135 -9.82 -20.43 -8.72
C GLU A 135 -8.30 -20.24 -8.60
N PHE A 136 -7.81 -19.05 -8.91
CA PHE A 136 -6.39 -18.73 -8.87
C PHE A 136 -5.92 -18.00 -7.60
N SER A 137 -6.77 -17.90 -6.58
CA SER A 137 -6.39 -17.29 -5.30
C SER A 137 -5.38 -18.16 -4.57
N SER A 138 -4.19 -17.61 -4.31
CA SER A 138 -3.17 -18.28 -3.48
C SER A 138 -3.11 -17.70 -2.06
N LYS A 139 -3.56 -16.47 -1.90
CA LYS A 139 -3.66 -15.75 -0.61
C LYS A 139 -4.97 -14.98 -0.54
N PRO A 140 -5.97 -15.52 0.22
CA PRO A 140 -5.94 -16.79 0.96
C PRO A 140 -6.06 -18.02 0.05
N TYR A 141 -5.42 -19.11 0.42
CA TYR A 141 -5.74 -20.42 -0.13
C TYR A 141 -7.10 -20.86 0.44
N ILE A 142 -8.02 -21.27 -0.44
CA ILE A 142 -9.39 -21.67 -0.05
C ILE A 142 -9.56 -23.15 -0.33
N PRO A 143 -9.61 -24.01 0.70
CA PRO A 143 -9.76 -25.45 0.52
C PRO A 143 -10.99 -25.81 -0.31
N GLY A 144 -10.83 -26.70 -1.31
CA GLY A 144 -11.88 -27.14 -2.21
C GLY A 144 -12.37 -26.07 -3.20
N VAL A 145 -11.60 -24.95 -3.36
CA VAL A 145 -11.93 -23.85 -4.28
C VAL A 145 -10.70 -23.42 -5.07
N THR A 146 -9.57 -23.18 -4.37
CA THR A 146 -8.32 -22.79 -5.02
C THR A 146 -7.81 -23.95 -5.88
N GLY A 147 -7.66 -23.71 -7.18
CA GLY A 147 -7.22 -24.72 -8.16
C GLY A 147 -8.33 -25.69 -8.59
N ASP A 148 -9.57 -25.52 -8.13
CA ASP A 148 -10.69 -26.40 -8.44
C ASP A 148 -11.86 -25.61 -9.06
N THR A 149 -12.03 -25.77 -10.37
CA THR A 149 -13.09 -25.07 -11.14
C THR A 149 -14.51 -25.48 -10.67
N GLU A 150 -14.72 -26.75 -10.35
CA GLU A 150 -16.04 -27.23 -9.90
C GLU A 150 -16.33 -26.74 -8.48
N GLY A 151 -15.36 -26.83 -7.57
CA GLY A 151 -15.49 -26.30 -6.21
C GLY A 151 -15.78 -24.80 -6.18
N VAL A 152 -15.22 -24.03 -7.14
CA VAL A 152 -15.58 -22.61 -7.32
C VAL A 152 -17.04 -22.45 -7.72
N LYS A 153 -17.52 -23.24 -8.67
CA LYS A 153 -18.93 -23.17 -9.13
C LYS A 153 -19.89 -23.53 -8.01
N GLU A 154 -19.60 -24.58 -7.25
CA GLU A 154 -20.39 -24.99 -6.09
C GLU A 154 -20.46 -23.89 -5.04
N LEU A 155 -19.31 -23.29 -4.66
CA LEU A 155 -19.26 -22.17 -3.74
C LEU A 155 -20.15 -21.02 -4.20
N LEU A 156 -20.00 -20.58 -5.45
CA LEU A 156 -20.73 -19.43 -5.98
C LEU A 156 -22.23 -19.71 -6.07
N LYS A 157 -22.63 -20.91 -6.42
CA LYS A 157 -24.02 -21.35 -6.43
C LYS A 157 -24.62 -21.39 -5.01
N GLU A 158 -23.88 -21.91 -4.03
CA GLU A 158 -24.29 -21.96 -2.62
C GLU A 158 -24.66 -20.57 -2.08
N ILE A 159 -23.87 -19.56 -2.42
CA ILE A 159 -24.10 -18.18 -1.97
C ILE A 159 -24.98 -17.35 -2.93
N LYS A 160 -25.55 -17.99 -3.95
CA LYS A 160 -26.41 -17.36 -4.97
C LYS A 160 -25.72 -16.24 -5.76
N LEU A 161 -24.47 -16.47 -6.13
CA LEU A 161 -23.70 -15.63 -7.03
C LEU A 161 -23.49 -16.31 -8.39
N ASP A 162 -24.56 -16.83 -8.94
CA ASP A 162 -24.57 -17.47 -10.26
C ASP A 162 -24.23 -16.45 -11.37
N PRO A 163 -23.69 -16.94 -12.51
CA PRO A 163 -23.37 -16.05 -13.61
C PRO A 163 -24.65 -15.45 -14.22
N ALA A 164 -24.65 -14.14 -14.43
CA ALA A 164 -25.69 -13.45 -15.18
C ALA A 164 -25.21 -13.28 -16.63
N ASN A 165 -26.05 -13.71 -17.58
CA ASN A 165 -25.71 -13.69 -19.02
C ASN A 165 -24.38 -14.38 -19.35
N GLY A 166 -24.05 -15.48 -18.66
CA GLY A 166 -22.83 -16.25 -18.88
C GLY A 166 -21.56 -15.62 -18.22
N ARG A 167 -21.70 -14.53 -17.50
CA ARG A 167 -20.58 -13.84 -16.83
C ARG A 167 -20.78 -13.79 -15.32
N TYR A 168 -19.75 -14.15 -14.56
CA TYR A 168 -19.67 -13.89 -13.13
C TYR A 168 -19.33 -12.43 -12.86
N LYS A 169 -19.91 -11.85 -11.80
CA LYS A 169 -19.51 -10.55 -11.26
C LYS A 169 -18.03 -10.55 -10.88
N THR A 170 -17.44 -9.38 -10.84
CA THR A 170 -16.11 -9.15 -10.25
C THR A 170 -16.26 -8.80 -8.76
N LEU A 171 -15.19 -8.83 -7.96
CA LEU A 171 -15.24 -8.44 -6.55
C LEU A 171 -15.72 -6.99 -6.34
N ILE A 172 -15.35 -6.09 -7.24
CA ILE A 172 -15.76 -4.68 -7.16
C ILE A 172 -17.25 -4.47 -7.50
N GLU A 173 -17.87 -5.36 -8.27
CA GLU A 173 -19.30 -5.32 -8.63
C GLU A 173 -20.21 -5.89 -7.53
N LEU A 174 -19.68 -6.62 -6.54
CA LEU A 174 -20.48 -7.16 -5.45
C LEU A 174 -21.04 -6.03 -4.57
N ASN A 175 -22.32 -6.15 -4.22
CA ASN A 175 -22.90 -5.31 -3.18
C ASN A 175 -22.47 -5.79 -1.77
N LYS A 176 -22.91 -5.07 -0.72
CA LYS A 176 -22.52 -5.38 0.66
C LYS A 176 -22.98 -6.78 1.09
N GLU A 177 -24.20 -7.15 0.80
CA GLU A 177 -24.77 -8.45 1.18
C GLU A 177 -24.07 -9.62 0.46
N GLU A 178 -23.82 -9.46 -0.85
CA GLU A 178 -23.10 -10.42 -1.65
C GLU A 178 -21.66 -10.62 -1.15
N MET A 179 -20.98 -9.54 -0.79
CA MET A 179 -19.65 -9.58 -0.22
C MET A 179 -19.63 -10.30 1.14
N GLU A 180 -20.60 -10.02 2.01
CA GLU A 180 -20.72 -10.67 3.32
C GLU A 180 -20.95 -12.18 3.18
N LYS A 181 -21.81 -12.60 2.25
CA LYS A 181 -22.02 -14.02 1.95
C LYS A 181 -20.74 -14.70 1.47
N LEU A 182 -20.02 -14.06 0.55
CA LEU A 182 -18.77 -14.59 0.03
C LEU A 182 -17.70 -14.71 1.13
N VAL A 183 -17.51 -13.67 1.95
CA VAL A 183 -16.58 -13.70 3.10
C VAL A 183 -16.93 -14.85 4.05
N THR A 184 -18.20 -14.97 4.43
CA THR A 184 -18.66 -16.01 5.33
C THR A 184 -18.40 -17.42 4.77
N ALA A 185 -18.72 -17.66 3.50
CA ALA A 185 -18.51 -18.95 2.86
C ALA A 185 -17.01 -19.34 2.78
N ILE A 186 -16.14 -18.37 2.54
CA ILE A 186 -14.69 -18.59 2.53
C ILE A 186 -14.17 -18.87 3.94
N MET A 187 -14.65 -18.14 4.96
CA MET A 187 -14.26 -18.35 6.37
C MET A 187 -14.69 -19.74 6.86
N LEU A 188 -15.86 -20.22 6.47
CA LEU A 188 -16.34 -21.56 6.82
C LEU A 188 -15.47 -22.67 6.22
N ARG A 189 -14.92 -22.46 5.02
CA ARG A 189 -14.00 -23.41 4.35
C ARG A 189 -12.56 -23.33 4.86
N ASN A 190 -12.19 -22.22 5.47
CA ASN A 190 -10.84 -22.02 6.03
C ASN A 190 -10.89 -21.60 7.51
N PRO A 191 -11.23 -22.50 8.44
CA PRO A 191 -11.36 -22.17 9.86
C PRO A 191 -10.05 -21.74 10.53
N LYS A 192 -8.89 -21.94 9.85
CA LYS A 192 -7.58 -21.50 10.34
C LYS A 192 -7.21 -20.08 9.89
N ALA A 193 -8.01 -19.45 9.05
CA ALA A 193 -7.81 -18.06 8.58
C ALA A 193 -8.43 -17.05 9.57
N LYS A 194 -8.16 -17.24 10.88
CA LYS A 194 -8.53 -16.31 11.93
C LYS A 194 -7.43 -15.30 12.18
#